data_406d7ee0e2771894ac458d128e0080f1
#
_entry.id   406d7ee0e2771894ac458d128e0080f1
#
_cell.length_a   1.000
_cell.length_b   1.000
_cell.length_c   1.000
_cell.angle_alpha   90.00
_cell.angle_beta   90.00
_cell.angle_gamma   90.00
#
_symmetry.space_group_name_H-M   'P 1'
#
loop_
_entity.id
_entity.type
_entity.pdbx_description
1 polymer ?
#
loop_
_entity_poly.entity_id
_entity_poly.type
_entity_poly.pdbx_seq_one_letter_code
_entity_poly.pdbx_strand_id
1 'polypeptide(L)'
;MTDLKGTITFLSILVLVAWSGCARQTAGPAKQPGRVQWTAPAWGPQTEGLQCRLRPTKRLWHPQETPTFKIDIRNRGRRTFAFAPSDPIPLHSVSLNGRQYPCPPRQARAARLQPLKPDMEFLDLPLRLPGEARLPLTPGRHVIEIALSFEGLEIASNPVSIEVLPSPRQGP
;
A
#
# COMPACT_ATOMS: atom_id res chain seq x y z
N MET A 1 22.74 -27.85 61.01
CA MET A 1 23.43 -29.17 61.10
C MET A 1 23.10 -29.87 59.81
N THR A 2 24.00 -30.04 59.07
CA THR A 2 24.98 -30.79 58.40
C THR A 2 24.99 -30.51 56.89
N ASP A 3 26.15 -30.01 56.49
CA ASP A 3 26.67 -29.92 55.12
C ASP A 3 26.62 -31.26 54.36
N LEU A 4 26.48 -31.20 53.04
CA LEU A 4 27.18 -32.12 52.18
C LEU A 4 27.54 -31.45 50.83
N LYS A 5 28.80 -31.08 50.71
CA LYS A 5 29.49 -30.66 49.46
C LYS A 5 29.75 -31.92 48.63
N GLY A 6 29.28 -31.93 47.40
CA GLY A 6 29.60 -32.94 46.39
C GLY A 6 30.29 -32.31 45.19
N THR A 7 31.62 -32.35 45.20
CA THR A 7 32.51 -31.94 44.11
C THR A 7 32.53 -33.07 43.05
N ILE A 8 32.04 -32.84 41.85
CA ILE A 8 32.17 -33.75 40.70
C ILE A 8 33.15 -33.12 39.72
N THR A 9 34.34 -33.72 39.68
CA THR A 9 35.40 -33.40 38.73
C THR A 9 35.11 -34.15 37.41
N PHE A 10 34.81 -33.44 36.33
CA PHE A 10 34.72 -34.04 35.01
C PHE A 10 36.04 -33.89 34.26
N LEU A 11 36.62 -35.04 33.97
CA LEU A 11 37.84 -35.27 33.21
C LEU A 11 37.54 -35.02 31.71
N SER A 12 38.12 -33.98 31.11
CA SER A 12 37.99 -33.69 29.68
C SER A 12 38.95 -34.56 28.88
N ILE A 13 38.39 -35.47 28.08
CA ILE A 13 39.15 -36.20 27.06
C ILE A 13 39.07 -35.44 25.76
N LEU A 14 40.18 -34.89 25.34
CA LEU A 14 40.34 -34.18 24.06
C LEU A 14 40.63 -35.19 22.96
N VAL A 15 39.69 -35.50 22.11
CA VAL A 15 39.88 -36.33 20.91
C VAL A 15 40.08 -35.39 19.71
N LEU A 16 41.31 -35.26 19.25
CA LEU A 16 41.69 -34.59 18.01
C LEU A 16 41.43 -35.52 16.83
N VAL A 17 40.35 -35.32 16.10
CA VAL A 17 40.10 -35.95 14.81
C VAL A 17 40.50 -35.00 13.71
N ALA A 18 41.63 -35.21 13.08
CA ALA A 18 42.06 -34.51 11.87
C ALA A 18 41.22 -35.02 10.68
N TRP A 19 40.26 -34.23 10.21
CA TRP A 19 39.58 -34.47 8.96
C TRP A 19 40.22 -33.63 7.85
N SER A 20 41.03 -34.33 7.02
CA SER A 20 41.42 -33.84 5.71
C SER A 20 40.24 -33.94 4.77
N GLY A 21 39.43 -32.93 4.63
CA GLY A 21 38.27 -32.87 3.77
C GLY A 21 38.50 -31.97 2.58
N CYS A 22 38.52 -32.55 1.39
CA CYS A 22 38.55 -31.87 0.07
C CYS A 22 37.62 -30.64 0.04
N ALA A 23 38.18 -29.49 -0.26
CA ALA A 23 37.42 -28.27 -0.55
C ALA A 23 36.55 -28.48 -1.80
N ARG A 24 35.30 -28.93 -1.63
CA ARG A 24 34.24 -28.73 -2.61
C ARG A 24 33.89 -27.24 -2.59
N GLN A 25 34.29 -26.54 -3.64
CA GLN A 25 33.73 -25.21 -3.92
C GLN A 25 32.22 -25.37 -4.13
N THR A 26 31.46 -25.14 -3.07
CA THR A 26 30.02 -24.95 -3.17
C THR A 26 29.79 -23.62 -3.89
N ALA A 27 29.33 -23.70 -5.14
CA ALA A 27 28.80 -22.55 -5.87
C ALA A 27 27.81 -21.84 -4.92
N GLY A 28 28.12 -20.59 -4.58
CA GLY A 28 27.28 -19.78 -3.70
C GLY A 28 25.85 -19.71 -4.25
N PRO A 29 24.83 -19.63 -3.40
CA PRO A 29 23.45 -19.53 -3.86
C PRO A 29 23.33 -18.35 -4.81
N ALA A 30 22.87 -18.63 -6.03
CA ALA A 30 22.57 -17.60 -7.00
C ALA A 30 21.68 -16.55 -6.33
N LYS A 31 22.12 -15.29 -6.37
CA LYS A 31 21.37 -14.15 -5.86
C LYS A 31 20.00 -14.18 -6.53
N GLN A 32 18.99 -14.71 -5.83
CA GLN A 32 17.61 -14.63 -6.30
C GLN A 32 17.29 -13.14 -6.50
N PRO A 33 16.78 -12.74 -7.68
CA PRO A 33 16.35 -11.37 -7.90
C PRO A 33 15.39 -11.03 -6.78
N GLY A 34 15.75 -10.01 -6.00
CA GLY A 34 15.10 -9.65 -4.75
C GLY A 34 13.58 -9.61 -4.94
N ARG A 35 12.90 -10.50 -4.26
CA ARG A 35 11.44 -10.47 -4.13
C ARG A 35 11.11 -9.11 -3.57
N VAL A 36 10.60 -8.20 -4.42
CA VAL A 36 10.16 -6.88 -3.99
C VAL A 36 9.10 -7.11 -2.92
N GLN A 37 9.50 -6.99 -1.66
CA GLN A 37 8.55 -7.04 -0.55
C GLN A 37 7.62 -5.84 -0.72
N TRP A 38 6.37 -6.12 -1.02
CA TRP A 38 5.30 -5.15 -1.06
C TRP A 38 4.98 -4.75 0.38
N THR A 39 5.69 -3.79 0.92
CA THR A 39 5.21 -3.10 2.12
C THR A 39 3.92 -2.41 1.74
N ALA A 40 2.84 -2.70 2.47
CA ALA A 40 1.58 -2.00 2.28
C ALA A 40 1.87 -0.48 2.36
N PRO A 41 1.38 0.32 1.40
CA PRO A 41 1.61 1.76 1.43
C PRO A 41 1.13 2.33 2.77
N ALA A 42 1.83 3.35 3.27
CA ALA A 42 1.45 4.04 4.49
C ALA A 42 0.03 4.62 4.37
N TRP A 43 -0.62 4.82 5.49
CA TRP A 43 -1.88 5.58 5.54
C TRP A 43 -1.60 7.06 5.29
N GLY A 44 -2.55 7.74 4.68
CA GLY A 44 -2.52 9.19 4.52
C GLY A 44 -2.64 9.95 5.85
N PRO A 45 -2.59 11.28 5.81
CA PRO A 45 -2.75 12.12 6.99
C PRO A 45 -4.07 11.82 7.71
N GLN A 46 -4.06 11.97 9.03
CA GLN A 46 -5.27 11.82 9.84
C GLN A 46 -6.02 13.17 9.92
N THR A 47 -7.31 13.14 9.58
CA THR A 47 -8.23 14.28 9.74
C THR A 47 -9.38 13.83 10.62
N GLU A 48 -9.56 14.41 11.79
CA GLU A 48 -10.58 14.05 12.81
C GLU A 48 -10.68 12.54 13.10
N GLY A 49 -9.58 11.85 13.04
CA GLY A 49 -9.53 10.39 13.25
C GLY A 49 -9.66 9.58 11.96
N LEU A 50 -10.15 10.16 10.88
CA LEU A 50 -10.23 9.47 9.60
C LEU A 50 -8.89 9.46 8.88
N GLN A 51 -8.58 8.35 8.24
CA GLN A 51 -7.43 8.19 7.34
C GLN A 51 -7.86 7.40 6.11
N CYS A 52 -7.23 7.74 5.01
CA CYS A 52 -7.43 7.06 3.74
C CYS A 52 -6.10 6.56 3.20
N ARG A 53 -6.11 5.40 2.54
CA ARG A 53 -4.94 4.82 1.89
C ARG A 53 -5.29 4.44 0.46
N LEU A 54 -4.53 5.00 -0.48
CA LEU A 54 -4.64 4.70 -1.90
C LEU A 54 -3.66 3.59 -2.27
N ARG A 55 -4.11 2.63 -3.08
CA ARG A 55 -3.29 1.54 -3.61
C ARG A 55 -3.57 1.35 -5.10
N PRO A 56 -2.56 1.45 -6.00
CA PRO A 56 -2.76 1.13 -7.40
C PRO A 56 -2.96 -0.38 -7.57
N THR A 57 -3.84 -0.80 -8.48
CA THR A 57 -4.06 -2.23 -8.76
C THR A 57 -2.90 -2.87 -9.50
N LYS A 58 -2.14 -2.06 -10.24
CA LYS A 58 -0.87 -2.42 -10.88
C LYS A 58 0.06 -1.21 -10.94
N ARG A 59 1.34 -1.41 -11.17
CA ARG A 59 2.32 -0.32 -11.26
C ARG A 59 2.54 0.19 -12.68
N LEU A 60 2.44 -0.69 -13.66
CA LEU A 60 2.70 -0.40 -15.07
C LEU A 60 1.39 -0.31 -15.83
N TRP A 61 1.21 0.76 -16.60
CA TRP A 61 0.00 1.05 -17.37
C TRP A 61 0.35 1.33 -18.82
N HIS A 62 -0.48 0.88 -19.74
CA HIS A 62 -0.36 1.30 -21.13
C HIS A 62 -0.99 2.68 -21.33
N PRO A 63 -0.56 3.46 -22.34
CA PRO A 63 -1.04 4.84 -22.56
C PRO A 63 -2.55 4.98 -22.73
N GLN A 64 -3.21 3.90 -23.17
CA GLN A 64 -4.66 3.88 -23.41
C GLN A 64 -5.46 3.29 -22.25
N GLU A 65 -4.78 2.81 -21.20
CA GLU A 65 -5.43 2.25 -20.04
C GLU A 65 -5.77 3.36 -19.02
N THR A 66 -6.97 3.28 -18.48
CA THR A 66 -7.34 4.12 -17.33
C THR A 66 -6.84 3.46 -16.04
N PRO A 67 -5.95 4.13 -15.26
CA PRO A 67 -5.49 3.58 -14.00
C PRO A 67 -6.65 3.32 -13.03
N THR A 68 -6.63 2.13 -12.42
CA THR A 68 -7.57 1.72 -11.40
C THR A 68 -6.86 1.56 -10.06
N PHE A 69 -7.57 1.87 -9.00
CA PHE A 69 -7.04 1.89 -7.65
C PHE A 69 -7.97 1.14 -6.70
N LYS A 70 -7.43 0.79 -5.56
CA LYS A 70 -8.18 0.42 -4.38
C LYS A 70 -7.95 1.47 -3.31
N ILE A 71 -8.97 1.71 -2.53
CA ILE A 71 -8.91 2.62 -1.41
C ILE A 71 -9.29 1.91 -0.13
N ASP A 72 -8.57 2.18 0.91
CA ASP A 72 -8.90 1.75 2.26
C ASP A 72 -9.20 2.99 3.10
N ILE A 73 -10.20 2.91 3.94
CA ILE A 73 -10.60 4.01 4.83
C ILE A 73 -10.71 3.44 6.23
N ARG A 74 -10.16 4.16 7.22
CA ARG A 74 -10.28 3.79 8.63
C ARG A 74 -10.61 4.96 9.52
N ASN A 75 -11.26 4.65 10.63
CA ASN A 75 -11.56 5.61 11.68
C ASN A 75 -10.77 5.27 12.94
N ARG A 76 -9.81 6.10 13.28
CA ARG A 76 -9.03 6.06 14.53
C ARG A 76 -9.46 7.15 15.53
N GLY A 77 -10.57 7.82 15.20
CA GLY A 77 -11.19 8.83 16.05
C GLY A 77 -12.21 8.24 17.01
N ARG A 78 -12.97 9.13 17.65
CA ARG A 78 -14.02 8.75 18.60
C ARG A 78 -15.44 8.92 18.02
N ARG A 79 -15.57 9.67 16.94
CA ARG A 79 -16.85 9.95 16.28
C ARG A 79 -17.17 8.84 15.28
N THR A 80 -18.44 8.52 15.12
CA THR A 80 -18.92 7.66 14.03
C THR A 80 -19.26 8.54 12.83
N PHE A 81 -18.87 8.08 11.62
CA PHE A 81 -19.16 8.75 10.36
C PHE A 81 -20.12 7.90 9.53
N ALA A 82 -20.97 8.54 8.74
CA ALA A 82 -21.80 7.85 7.76
C ALA A 82 -21.04 7.72 6.44
N PHE A 83 -20.87 6.50 5.94
CA PHE A 83 -20.13 6.22 4.72
C PHE A 83 -20.91 5.33 3.76
N ALA A 84 -20.83 5.63 2.47
CA ALA A 84 -21.33 4.78 1.41
C ALA A 84 -20.16 4.02 0.77
N PRO A 85 -19.92 2.74 1.11
CA PRO A 85 -18.78 1.98 0.59
C PRO A 85 -18.95 1.55 -0.88
N SER A 86 -19.95 2.04 -1.55
CA SER A 86 -20.26 1.73 -2.94
C SER A 86 -19.73 2.78 -3.91
N ASP A 87 -19.44 2.37 -5.15
CA ASP A 87 -19.10 3.29 -6.25
C ASP A 87 -20.32 4.15 -6.66
N PRO A 88 -20.17 5.47 -6.82
CA PRO A 88 -18.93 6.21 -6.74
C PRO A 88 -18.58 6.67 -5.32
N ILE A 89 -17.34 6.44 -4.93
CA ILE A 89 -16.77 7.03 -3.71
C ILE A 89 -16.74 8.56 -3.88
N PRO A 90 -17.05 9.36 -2.83
CA PRO A 90 -17.12 10.82 -2.92
C PRO A 90 -15.71 11.44 -3.06
N LEU A 91 -15.19 11.40 -4.28
CA LEU A 91 -13.89 11.95 -4.64
C LEU A 91 -14.00 13.46 -4.78
N HIS A 92 -13.22 14.20 -3.99
CA HIS A 92 -13.17 15.66 -4.02
C HIS A 92 -12.18 16.17 -5.09
N SER A 93 -10.98 15.62 -5.09
CA SER A 93 -9.94 15.98 -6.05
C SER A 93 -8.94 14.85 -6.26
N VAL A 94 -8.19 14.94 -7.36
CA VAL A 94 -7.02 14.13 -7.66
C VAL A 94 -5.82 15.04 -7.83
N SER A 95 -4.72 14.75 -7.14
CA SER A 95 -3.42 15.37 -7.38
C SER A 95 -2.61 14.48 -8.31
N LEU A 96 -2.11 15.05 -9.39
CA LEU A 96 -1.17 14.40 -10.32
C LEU A 96 0.13 15.19 -10.32
N ASN A 97 1.21 14.61 -9.86
CA ASN A 97 2.52 15.26 -9.75
C ASN A 97 2.45 16.63 -9.02
N GLY A 98 1.62 16.72 -7.97
CA GLY A 98 1.40 17.94 -7.19
C GLY A 98 0.37 18.92 -7.78
N ARG A 99 -0.11 18.69 -9.00
CA ARG A 99 -1.17 19.52 -9.60
C ARG A 99 -2.54 18.96 -9.26
N GLN A 100 -3.41 19.80 -8.70
CA GLN A 100 -4.78 19.44 -8.31
C GLN A 100 -5.74 19.48 -9.49
N TYR A 101 -6.58 18.44 -9.58
CA TYR A 101 -7.68 18.31 -10.53
C TYR A 101 -8.96 18.10 -9.72
N PRO A 102 -9.84 19.11 -9.64
CA PRO A 102 -11.09 18.98 -8.91
C PRO A 102 -11.99 17.93 -9.58
N CYS A 103 -12.67 17.16 -8.76
CA CYS A 103 -13.66 16.20 -9.22
C CYS A 103 -15.05 16.80 -8.96
N PRO A 104 -15.91 16.92 -9.98
CA PRO A 104 -17.26 17.39 -9.76
C PRO A 104 -18.00 16.44 -8.81
N PRO A 105 -18.83 16.96 -7.89
CA PRO A 105 -19.58 16.13 -6.98
C PRO A 105 -20.50 15.23 -7.80
N ARG A 106 -20.27 13.92 -7.69
CA ARG A 106 -21.17 12.93 -8.29
C ARG A 106 -22.37 12.77 -7.39
N GLN A 107 -23.55 12.89 -7.96
CA GLN A 107 -24.78 12.53 -7.24
C GLN A 107 -24.68 11.04 -6.88
N ALA A 108 -24.46 10.75 -5.59
CA ALA A 108 -24.56 9.40 -5.10
C ALA A 108 -25.99 8.90 -5.43
N ARG A 109 -26.09 7.87 -6.24
CA ARG A 109 -27.34 7.07 -6.28
C ARG A 109 -27.60 6.68 -4.84
N ALA A 110 -28.87 6.55 -4.43
CA ALA A 110 -29.26 6.22 -3.06
C ALA A 110 -28.45 5.03 -2.51
N ALA A 111 -27.20 5.32 -2.14
CA ALA A 111 -26.27 4.34 -1.61
C ALA A 111 -26.64 4.09 -0.16
N ARG A 112 -26.65 2.84 0.24
CA ARG A 112 -26.89 2.48 1.64
C ARG A 112 -25.70 2.98 2.48
N LEU A 113 -25.96 4.00 3.30
CA LEU A 113 -24.99 4.50 4.24
C LEU A 113 -24.70 3.42 5.29
N GLN A 114 -23.43 3.22 5.59
CA GLN A 114 -22.96 2.34 6.65
C GLN A 114 -22.20 3.15 7.68
N PRO A 115 -22.34 2.85 8.98
CA PRO A 115 -21.60 3.55 10.00
C PRO A 115 -20.12 3.10 9.99
N LEU A 116 -19.21 4.04 9.82
CA LEU A 116 -17.79 3.84 10.07
C LEU A 116 -17.51 4.24 11.53
N LYS A 117 -17.67 3.28 12.43
CA LYS A 117 -17.48 3.47 13.87
C LYS A 117 -15.99 3.64 14.22
N PRO A 118 -15.66 4.11 15.44
CA PRO A 118 -14.30 4.03 15.97
C PRO A 118 -13.69 2.63 15.77
N ASP A 119 -12.41 2.61 15.39
CA ASP A 119 -11.60 1.41 15.09
C ASP A 119 -12.09 0.52 13.94
N MET A 120 -13.12 0.95 13.20
CA MET A 120 -13.55 0.26 11.98
C MET A 120 -12.70 0.66 10.78
N GLU A 121 -12.60 -0.30 9.85
CA GLU A 121 -11.93 -0.12 8.55
C GLU A 121 -12.83 -0.67 7.43
N PHE A 122 -12.88 0.04 6.30
CA PHE A 122 -13.34 -0.46 5.02
C PHE A 122 -12.13 -0.65 4.13
N LEU A 123 -11.91 -1.85 3.66
CA LEU A 123 -10.73 -2.22 2.88
C LEU A 123 -11.13 -2.61 1.45
N ASP A 124 -10.16 -2.48 0.54
CA ASP A 124 -10.29 -2.95 -0.86
C ASP A 124 -11.44 -2.34 -1.66
N LEU A 125 -11.89 -1.14 -1.28
CA LEU A 125 -12.94 -0.45 -2.02
C LEU A 125 -12.43 -0.08 -3.42
N PRO A 126 -13.16 -0.43 -4.50
CA PRO A 126 -12.73 -0.09 -5.85
C PRO A 126 -12.86 1.41 -6.09
N LEU A 127 -11.81 2.02 -6.62
CA LEU A 127 -11.81 3.42 -7.03
C LEU A 127 -11.46 3.52 -8.51
N ARG A 128 -12.36 4.11 -9.28
CA ARG A 128 -12.12 4.53 -10.65
C ARG A 128 -12.01 6.04 -10.70
N LEU A 129 -10.91 6.54 -11.26
CA LEU A 129 -10.79 7.97 -11.49
C LEU A 129 -11.88 8.42 -12.46
N PRO A 130 -12.54 9.55 -12.22
CA PRO A 130 -13.57 10.06 -13.13
C PRO A 130 -12.96 10.30 -14.51
N GLY A 131 -13.60 9.80 -15.58
CA GLY A 131 -13.18 10.06 -16.95
C GLY A 131 -13.19 11.55 -17.31
N GLU A 132 -13.97 12.34 -16.59
CA GLU A 132 -14.04 13.81 -16.70
C GLU A 132 -12.80 14.50 -16.12
N ALA A 133 -12.15 13.93 -15.09
CA ALA A 133 -10.83 14.34 -14.66
C ALA A 133 -9.81 13.80 -15.65
N ARG A 134 -9.80 14.31 -16.89
CA ARG A 134 -8.83 13.95 -17.93
C ARG A 134 -7.41 14.20 -17.41
N LEU A 135 -6.91 13.26 -16.63
CA LEU A 135 -5.54 13.33 -16.13
C LEU A 135 -4.60 13.20 -17.33
N PRO A 136 -3.72 14.16 -17.56
CA PRO A 136 -2.76 14.11 -18.66
C PRO A 136 -1.63 13.12 -18.34
N LEU A 137 -1.94 11.83 -18.40
CA LEU A 137 -0.98 10.75 -18.15
C LEU A 137 -0.12 10.55 -19.40
N THR A 138 1.01 11.20 -19.45
CA THR A 138 2.05 11.00 -20.46
C THR A 138 2.90 9.78 -20.10
N PRO A 139 3.67 9.18 -21.06
CA PRO A 139 4.65 8.16 -20.71
C PRO A 139 5.62 8.63 -19.63
N GLY A 140 5.89 7.78 -18.66
CA GLY A 140 6.78 8.06 -17.54
C GLY A 140 6.15 7.81 -16.16
N ARG A 141 6.88 8.22 -15.12
CA ARG A 141 6.46 8.04 -13.73
C ARG A 141 5.57 9.19 -13.27
N HIS A 142 4.48 8.84 -12.63
CA HIS A 142 3.53 9.77 -12.04
C HIS A 142 3.31 9.48 -10.57
N VAL A 143 3.12 10.54 -9.78
CA VAL A 143 2.70 10.48 -8.38
C VAL A 143 1.25 10.93 -8.31
N ILE A 144 0.40 10.09 -7.71
CA ILE A 144 -1.03 10.33 -7.58
C ILE A 144 -1.39 10.33 -6.10
N GLU A 145 -2.18 11.32 -5.71
CA GLU A 145 -2.87 11.40 -4.43
C GLU A 145 -4.34 11.71 -4.70
N ILE A 146 -5.20 11.37 -3.77
CA ILE A 146 -6.62 11.74 -3.85
C ILE A 146 -7.05 12.42 -2.56
N ALA A 147 -8.07 13.26 -2.67
CA ALA A 147 -8.82 13.76 -1.54
C ALA A 147 -10.27 13.30 -1.65
N LEU A 148 -10.82 12.84 -0.53
CA LEU A 148 -12.21 12.44 -0.39
C LEU A 148 -12.98 13.51 0.38
N SER A 149 -14.24 13.73 0.03
CA SER A 149 -15.16 14.55 0.83
C SER A 149 -16.01 13.65 1.74
N PHE A 150 -15.97 13.93 3.04
CA PHE A 150 -16.63 13.13 4.07
C PHE A 150 -17.35 14.04 5.05
N GLU A 151 -18.68 14.14 4.99
CA GLU A 151 -19.45 14.98 5.92
C GLU A 151 -18.86 16.41 6.09
N GLY A 152 -18.37 17.02 5.00
CA GLY A 152 -17.71 18.31 5.02
C GLY A 152 -16.23 18.31 5.38
N LEU A 153 -15.65 17.15 5.69
CA LEU A 153 -14.21 16.99 5.89
C LEU A 153 -13.53 16.59 4.59
N GLU A 154 -12.32 17.07 4.39
CA GLU A 154 -11.44 16.61 3.32
C GLU A 154 -10.38 15.67 3.89
N ILE A 155 -10.29 14.47 3.32
CA ILE A 155 -9.37 13.42 3.77
C ILE A 155 -8.42 13.10 2.62
N ALA A 156 -7.14 13.42 2.81
CA ALA A 156 -6.10 13.12 1.82
C ALA A 156 -5.59 11.67 1.96
N SER A 157 -5.25 11.06 0.83
CA SER A 157 -4.57 9.76 0.81
C SER A 157 -3.05 9.93 0.97
N ASN A 158 -2.35 8.78 1.11
CA ASN A 158 -0.93 8.71 0.82
C ASN A 158 -0.65 8.93 -0.67
N PRO A 159 0.53 9.45 -1.05
CA PRO A 159 0.99 9.46 -2.43
C PRO A 159 1.30 8.03 -2.91
N VAL A 160 0.95 7.73 -4.16
CA VAL A 160 1.29 6.47 -4.83
C VAL A 160 1.95 6.75 -6.18
N SER A 161 2.94 5.94 -6.53
CA SER A 161 3.61 6.05 -7.83
C SER A 161 3.09 4.99 -8.79
N ILE A 162 2.79 5.44 -10.01
CA ILE A 162 2.51 4.58 -11.17
C ILE A 162 3.47 4.93 -12.29
N GLU A 163 3.61 4.03 -13.25
CA GLU A 163 4.40 4.25 -14.47
C GLU A 163 3.53 3.97 -15.69
N VAL A 164 3.53 4.90 -16.64
CA VAL A 164 2.85 4.77 -17.92
C VAL A 164 3.90 4.45 -18.97
N LEU A 165 3.72 3.34 -19.67
CA LEU A 165 4.63 2.89 -20.69
C LEU A 165 4.54 3.80 -21.94
N PRO A 166 5.62 3.93 -22.73
CA PRO A 166 5.53 4.60 -24.01
C PRO A 166 4.62 3.81 -24.98
N SER A 167 3.92 4.53 -25.84
CA SER A 167 3.19 3.86 -26.93
C SER A 167 4.17 3.05 -27.77
N PRO A 168 3.83 1.81 -28.15
CA PRO A 168 4.64 1.07 -29.11
C PRO A 168 4.79 1.93 -30.38
N ARG A 169 6.04 2.14 -30.82
CA ARG A 169 6.29 2.82 -32.10
C ARG A 169 5.58 2.00 -33.18
N GLN A 170 4.59 2.61 -33.80
CA GLN A 170 4.10 2.05 -35.06
C GLN A 170 5.26 2.14 -36.03
N GLY A 171 5.85 1.00 -36.36
CA GLY A 171 6.88 0.93 -37.39
C GLY A 171 6.32 1.45 -38.72
N PRO A 172 7.21 1.93 -39.61
CA PRO A 172 6.82 2.40 -40.91
C PRO A 172 6.20 1.28 -41.77
#